data_a0bdbf8d70a5f2996bb813362595aeb4
#
_entry.id   a0bdbf8d70a5f2996bb813362595aeb4
#
_cell.length_a   1.000
_cell.length_b   1.000
_cell.length_c   1.000
_cell.angle_alpha   90.00
_cell.angle_beta   90.00
_cell.angle_gamma   90.00
#
_symmetry.space_group_name_H-M   'P 1'
#
loop_
_entity.id
_entity.type
_entity.pdbx_description
1 polymer ?
#
loop_
_entity_poly.entity_id
_entity_poly.type
_entity_poly.pdbx_seq_one_letter_code
_entity_poly.pdbx_strand_id
1 'polypeptide(L)'
;MKIKFLFILAFGLLAVLSAASQTVAYSLNDTPLFTVRMPDGWMFESRPNPRNPASKRISGTASKGLVWFGVWVVKDVKTVDEAYKYVQTTAKTLITDAKETKAPYNGEVNGMKAKYSEHTGTMKMQDGKSQVFDAQVVLFETGSGRVGIAVCMADTEGLKVEKANIEAFFKSIKPIK
;
A
#
# COMPACT_ATOMS: atom_id res chain seq x y z
N MET A 1 -18.89 -23.91 53.03
CA MET A 1 -18.98 -24.43 51.65
C MET A 1 -18.31 -23.47 50.70
N LYS A 2 -17.05 -23.77 50.30
CA LYS A 2 -16.20 -22.87 49.48
C LYS A 2 -16.28 -23.33 48.03
N ILE A 3 -16.94 -22.55 47.17
CA ILE A 3 -17.03 -22.80 45.75
C ILE A 3 -15.76 -22.27 45.10
N LYS A 4 -14.92 -23.18 44.57
CA LYS A 4 -13.76 -22.85 43.76
C LYS A 4 -14.20 -22.60 42.34
N PHE A 5 -14.13 -21.37 41.88
CA PHE A 5 -14.25 -21.00 40.47
C PHE A 5 -13.00 -21.46 39.73
N LEU A 6 -13.16 -22.44 38.87
CA LEU A 6 -12.17 -22.92 37.91
C LEU A 6 -12.20 -22.01 36.66
N PHE A 7 -11.28 -21.06 36.54
CA PHE A 7 -11.11 -20.31 35.31
C PHE A 7 -10.44 -21.20 34.27
N ILE A 8 -11.22 -21.69 33.32
CA ILE A 8 -10.69 -22.34 32.11
C ILE A 8 -10.23 -21.22 31.17
N LEU A 9 -8.92 -21.03 31.11
CA LEU A 9 -8.27 -20.15 30.14
C LEU A 9 -8.30 -20.88 28.79
N ALA A 10 -9.30 -20.59 27.95
CA ALA A 10 -9.31 -21.02 26.57
C ALA A 10 -8.26 -20.22 25.79
N PHE A 11 -7.07 -20.78 25.68
CA PHE A 11 -6.07 -20.31 24.72
C PHE A 11 -6.61 -20.61 23.32
N GLY A 12 -7.26 -19.62 22.72
CA GLY A 12 -7.58 -19.64 21.30
C GLY A 12 -6.30 -19.74 20.50
N LEU A 13 -6.06 -20.91 19.93
CA LEU A 13 -5.02 -21.14 18.93
C LEU A 13 -5.35 -20.26 17.72
N LEU A 14 -4.84 -19.03 17.68
CA LEU A 14 -4.79 -18.25 16.47
C LEU A 14 -3.85 -19.01 15.52
N ALA A 15 -4.44 -19.84 14.66
CA ALA A 15 -3.76 -20.38 13.52
C ALA A 15 -3.29 -19.19 12.69
N VAL A 16 -2.01 -18.86 12.79
CA VAL A 16 -1.33 -17.98 11.84
C VAL A 16 -1.32 -18.74 10.54
N LEU A 17 -2.40 -18.63 9.77
CA LEU A 17 -2.41 -19.03 8.38
C LEU A 17 -1.33 -18.17 7.71
N SER A 18 -0.21 -18.77 7.40
CA SER A 18 0.76 -18.23 6.44
C SER A 18 -0.04 -17.98 5.17
N ALA A 19 -0.44 -16.73 4.96
CA ALA A 19 -1.30 -16.37 3.86
C ALA A 19 -0.51 -16.60 2.57
N ALA A 20 -0.88 -17.63 1.83
CA ALA A 20 -0.44 -17.79 0.45
C ALA A 20 -0.77 -16.51 -0.32
N SER A 21 0.01 -16.17 -1.33
CA SER A 21 -0.19 -14.95 -2.09
C SER A 21 -1.65 -14.84 -2.57
N GLN A 22 -2.29 -13.74 -2.23
CA GLN A 22 -3.70 -13.51 -2.51
C GLN A 22 -3.88 -12.42 -3.58
N THR A 23 -4.66 -12.72 -4.62
CA THR A 23 -5.10 -11.70 -5.59
C THR A 23 -6.36 -11.02 -5.09
N VAL A 24 -6.32 -9.70 -4.99
CA VAL A 24 -7.42 -8.87 -4.51
C VAL A 24 -7.90 -7.97 -5.63
N ALA A 25 -9.21 -7.93 -5.86
CA ALA A 25 -9.82 -6.96 -6.76
C ALA A 25 -10.08 -5.65 -6.02
N TYR A 26 -9.62 -4.56 -6.59
CA TYR A 26 -9.97 -3.22 -6.13
C TYR A 26 -11.23 -2.75 -6.83
N SER A 27 -12.22 -2.34 -6.06
CA SER A 27 -13.50 -1.84 -6.57
C SER A 27 -13.79 -0.43 -6.07
N LEU A 28 -14.44 0.37 -6.93
CA LEU A 28 -14.99 1.67 -6.59
C LEU A 28 -16.51 1.62 -6.84
N ASN A 29 -17.31 1.89 -5.82
CA ASN A 29 -18.78 1.75 -5.88
C ASN A 29 -19.19 0.40 -6.49
N ASP A 30 -18.62 -0.68 -5.97
CA ASP A 30 -18.84 -2.08 -6.41
C ASP A 30 -18.42 -2.39 -7.86
N THR A 31 -17.87 -1.42 -8.59
CA THR A 31 -17.29 -1.64 -9.91
C THR A 31 -15.82 -2.02 -9.78
N PRO A 32 -15.42 -3.25 -10.16
CA PRO A 32 -14.03 -3.65 -10.16
C PRO A 32 -13.22 -2.87 -11.18
N LEU A 33 -12.05 -2.37 -10.79
CA LEU A 33 -11.18 -1.54 -11.63
C LEU A 33 -9.87 -2.23 -12.01
N PHE A 34 -9.26 -2.88 -11.06
CA PHE A 34 -8.00 -3.60 -11.25
C PHE A 34 -7.82 -4.68 -10.19
N THR A 35 -6.89 -5.58 -10.42
CA THR A 35 -6.44 -6.56 -9.42
C THR A 35 -5.02 -6.25 -8.99
N VAL A 36 -4.68 -6.64 -7.78
CA VAL A 36 -3.32 -6.64 -7.24
C VAL A 36 -3.08 -7.92 -6.45
N ARG A 37 -1.89 -8.49 -6.59
CA ARG A 37 -1.50 -9.69 -5.84
C ARG A 37 -0.64 -9.27 -4.65
N MET A 38 -1.07 -9.66 -3.46
CA MET A 38 -0.31 -9.48 -2.23
C MET A 38 0.77 -10.56 -2.15
N PRO A 39 2.02 -10.21 -1.90
CA PRO A 39 3.09 -11.18 -1.65
C PRO A 39 2.79 -12.08 -0.46
N ASP A 40 3.42 -13.26 -0.44
CA ASP A 40 3.29 -14.20 0.66
C ASP A 40 3.73 -13.58 1.99
N GLY A 41 2.95 -13.79 3.03
CA GLY A 41 3.24 -13.29 4.37
C GLY A 41 2.96 -11.81 4.58
N TRP A 42 2.54 -11.05 3.57
CA TRP A 42 2.10 -9.66 3.76
C TRP A 42 0.70 -9.64 4.38
N MET A 43 0.55 -8.88 5.46
CA MET A 43 -0.73 -8.65 6.10
C MET A 43 -1.38 -7.41 5.52
N PHE A 44 -2.67 -7.50 5.16
CA PHE A 44 -3.39 -6.36 4.61
C PHE A 44 -4.85 -6.33 5.06
N GLU A 45 -5.43 -5.17 4.93
CA GLU A 45 -6.84 -4.89 5.17
C GLU A 45 -7.40 -3.98 4.09
N SER A 46 -8.69 -4.07 3.89
CA SER A 46 -9.42 -3.14 3.02
C SER A 46 -10.36 -2.31 3.88
N ARG A 47 -10.11 -1.01 3.96
CA ARG A 47 -10.93 -0.06 4.74
C ARG A 47 -11.47 1.06 3.85
N PRO A 48 -12.59 1.70 4.23
CA PRO A 48 -13.00 2.94 3.59
C PRO A 48 -11.87 3.96 3.61
N ASN A 49 -11.66 4.66 2.51
CA ASN A 49 -10.67 5.73 2.47
C ASN A 49 -11.21 6.91 3.28
N PRO A 50 -10.53 7.40 4.33
CA PRO A 50 -11.02 8.50 5.17
C PRO A 50 -11.32 9.78 4.39
N ARG A 51 -10.60 10.01 3.28
CA ARG A 51 -10.78 11.20 2.42
C ARG A 51 -11.83 11.00 1.32
N ASN A 52 -12.23 9.77 1.06
CA ASN A 52 -13.26 9.42 0.09
C ASN A 52 -13.92 8.10 0.51
N PRO A 53 -14.97 8.14 1.35
CA PRO A 53 -15.62 6.94 1.88
C PRO A 53 -16.22 6.01 0.79
N ALA A 54 -16.51 6.55 -0.41
CA ALA A 54 -16.96 5.75 -1.54
C ALA A 54 -15.86 4.87 -2.15
N SER A 55 -14.60 5.13 -1.83
CA SER A 55 -13.46 4.31 -2.23
C SER A 55 -12.89 3.56 -1.04
N LYS A 56 -12.40 2.37 -1.29
CA LYS A 56 -11.62 1.61 -0.30
C LYS A 56 -10.13 1.95 -0.45
N ARG A 57 -9.38 1.73 0.61
CA ARG A 57 -7.92 1.68 0.58
C ARG A 57 -7.52 0.28 1.00
N ILE A 58 -6.78 -0.40 0.17
CA ILE A 58 -6.09 -1.63 0.55
C ILE A 58 -4.74 -1.19 1.09
N SER A 59 -4.42 -1.55 2.31
CA SER A 59 -3.13 -1.19 2.92
C SER A 59 -2.71 -2.23 3.94
N GLY A 60 -1.40 -2.30 4.20
CA GLY A 60 -0.86 -3.25 5.14
C GLY A 60 0.63 -3.13 5.33
N THR A 61 1.22 -4.19 5.87
CA THR A 61 2.63 -4.27 6.19
C THR A 61 3.21 -5.60 5.73
N ALA A 62 4.50 -5.60 5.36
CA ALA A 62 5.22 -6.83 5.11
C ALA A 62 5.54 -7.55 6.43
N SER A 63 5.87 -8.84 6.33
CA SER A 63 6.23 -9.66 7.48
C SER A 63 7.63 -9.38 8.02
N LYS A 64 8.49 -8.76 7.23
CA LYS A 64 9.90 -8.49 7.60
C LYS A 64 10.23 -7.03 7.36
N GLY A 65 11.04 -6.46 8.26
CA GLY A 65 11.42 -5.05 8.22
C GLY A 65 10.24 -4.10 8.47
N LEU A 66 10.50 -2.81 8.38
CA LEU A 66 9.46 -1.79 8.42
C LEU A 66 9.02 -1.47 6.98
N VAL A 67 8.06 -2.23 6.48
CA VAL A 67 7.47 -2.00 5.16
C VAL A 67 5.98 -1.78 5.31
N TRP A 68 5.52 -0.65 4.82
CA TRP A 68 4.11 -0.34 4.65
C TRP A 68 3.78 -0.22 3.17
N PHE A 69 2.61 -0.68 2.78
CA PHE A 69 2.09 -0.47 1.42
C PHE A 69 0.64 -0.01 1.44
N GLY A 70 0.25 0.63 0.34
CA GLY A 70 -1.14 1.04 0.14
C GLY A 70 -1.50 1.12 -1.34
N VAL A 71 -2.75 0.79 -1.66
CA VAL A 71 -3.34 0.92 -2.99
C VAL A 71 -4.72 1.54 -2.88
N TRP A 72 -4.96 2.58 -3.66
CA TRP A 72 -6.27 3.25 -3.71
C TRP A 72 -6.46 4.00 -5.03
N VAL A 73 -7.69 4.41 -5.32
CA VAL A 73 -8.02 5.31 -6.43
C VAL A 73 -8.18 6.71 -5.89
N VAL A 74 -7.65 7.69 -6.60
CA VAL A 74 -7.76 9.11 -6.24
C VAL A 74 -9.09 9.65 -6.77
N LYS A 75 -9.80 10.37 -5.91
CA LYS A 75 -11.01 11.09 -6.30
C LYS A 75 -10.65 12.30 -7.18
N ASP A 76 -11.47 12.53 -8.21
CA ASP A 76 -11.39 13.70 -9.08
C ASP A 76 -10.06 13.89 -9.83
N VAL A 77 -9.26 12.82 -9.94
CA VAL A 77 -8.01 12.77 -10.70
C VAL A 77 -8.19 11.86 -11.91
N LYS A 78 -7.84 12.35 -13.09
CA LYS A 78 -8.07 11.65 -14.36
C LYS A 78 -6.79 11.25 -15.09
N THR A 79 -5.65 11.87 -14.73
CA THR A 79 -4.37 11.62 -15.38
C THR A 79 -3.29 11.29 -14.35
N VAL A 80 -2.26 10.53 -14.78
CA VAL A 80 -1.11 10.22 -13.91
C VAL A 80 -0.34 11.48 -13.49
N ASP A 81 -0.36 12.54 -14.28
CA ASP A 81 0.30 13.81 -13.94
C ASP A 81 -0.45 14.57 -12.84
N GLU A 82 -1.79 14.56 -12.86
CA GLU A 82 -2.61 15.11 -11.78
C GLU A 82 -2.41 14.29 -10.48
N ALA A 83 -2.39 12.96 -10.60
CA ALA A 83 -2.12 12.08 -9.47
C ALA A 83 -0.73 12.32 -8.87
N TYR A 84 0.25 12.59 -9.69
CA TYR A 84 1.61 12.89 -9.24
C TYR A 84 1.65 14.18 -8.41
N LYS A 85 1.00 15.26 -8.86
CA LYS A 85 0.86 16.50 -8.08
C LYS A 85 0.15 16.25 -6.73
N TYR A 86 -0.90 15.41 -6.75
CA TYR A 86 -1.60 15.01 -5.53
C TYR A 86 -0.67 14.26 -4.55
N VAL A 87 0.13 13.32 -5.04
CA VAL A 87 1.11 12.59 -4.20
C VAL A 87 2.14 13.53 -3.62
N GLN A 88 2.74 14.42 -4.41
CA GLN A 88 3.71 15.40 -3.94
C GLN A 88 3.16 16.28 -2.82
N THR A 89 1.91 16.74 -2.95
CA THR A 89 1.25 17.54 -1.93
C THR A 89 0.97 16.74 -0.66
N THR A 90 0.49 15.49 -0.82
CA THR A 90 0.16 14.63 0.32
C THR A 90 1.41 14.14 1.05
N ALA A 91 2.48 13.79 0.32
CA ALA A 91 3.74 13.34 0.92
C ALA A 91 4.31 14.39 1.90
N LYS A 92 4.26 15.67 1.54
CA LYS A 92 4.74 16.78 2.39
C LYS A 92 3.98 16.89 3.73
N THR A 93 2.78 16.33 3.84
CA THR A 93 2.01 16.32 5.09
C THR A 93 2.32 15.13 5.99
N LEU A 94 2.94 14.09 5.45
CA LEU A 94 3.20 12.83 6.15
C LEU A 94 4.69 12.60 6.42
N ILE A 95 5.54 13.13 5.56
CA ILE A 95 6.98 12.88 5.56
C ILE A 95 7.70 14.24 5.68
N THR A 96 8.50 14.39 6.71
CA THR A 96 9.39 15.54 6.87
C THR A 96 10.57 15.39 5.91
N ASP A 97 11.02 16.51 5.30
CA ASP A 97 12.17 16.53 4.38
C ASP A 97 12.04 15.57 3.18
N ALA A 98 10.80 15.36 2.71
CA ALA A 98 10.55 14.53 1.54
C ALA A 98 11.31 15.06 0.31
N LYS A 99 12.12 14.18 -0.30
CA LYS A 99 12.92 14.48 -1.50
C LYS A 99 12.70 13.39 -2.54
N GLU A 100 12.66 13.76 -3.80
CA GLU A 100 12.78 12.81 -4.89
C GLU A 100 14.23 12.30 -4.96
N THR A 101 14.38 10.97 -4.97
CA THR A 101 15.68 10.30 -5.12
C THR A 101 15.99 10.00 -6.57
N LYS A 102 14.97 9.99 -7.43
CA LYS A 102 15.08 9.77 -8.87
C LYS A 102 14.01 10.58 -9.60
N ALA A 103 14.38 11.18 -10.73
CA ALA A 103 13.44 11.89 -11.58
C ALA A 103 12.26 10.97 -11.96
N PRO A 104 11.01 11.45 -11.85
CA PRO A 104 9.85 10.66 -12.20
C PRO A 104 9.86 10.33 -13.70
N TYR A 105 9.43 9.13 -14.05
CA TYR A 105 9.39 8.68 -15.43
C TYR A 105 8.06 8.03 -15.79
N ASN A 106 7.68 8.17 -17.06
CA ASN A 106 6.49 7.54 -17.60
C ASN A 106 6.83 6.12 -18.08
N GLY A 107 5.84 5.23 -17.99
CA GLY A 107 5.95 3.85 -18.42
C GLY A 107 4.58 3.18 -18.46
N GLU A 108 4.56 1.88 -18.34
CA GLU A 108 3.35 1.08 -18.30
C GLU A 108 3.42 0.03 -17.20
N VAL A 109 2.26 -0.32 -16.64
CA VAL A 109 2.07 -1.51 -15.81
C VAL A 109 0.95 -2.35 -16.40
N ASN A 110 1.30 -3.51 -16.96
CA ASN A 110 0.38 -4.44 -17.63
C ASN A 110 -0.57 -3.76 -18.65
N GLY A 111 -0.01 -2.88 -19.51
CA GLY A 111 -0.74 -2.16 -20.56
C GLY A 111 -1.50 -0.91 -20.09
N MET A 112 -1.48 -0.59 -18.80
CA MET A 112 -2.00 0.68 -18.29
C MET A 112 -0.89 1.73 -18.30
N LYS A 113 -1.15 2.93 -18.81
CA LYS A 113 -0.20 4.06 -18.69
C LYS A 113 0.12 4.29 -17.22
N ALA A 114 1.40 4.45 -16.92
CA ALA A 114 1.87 4.63 -15.57
C ALA A 114 2.93 5.72 -15.44
N LYS A 115 3.05 6.28 -14.25
CA LYS A 115 4.16 7.15 -13.84
C LYS A 115 4.75 6.59 -12.55
N TYR A 116 6.06 6.51 -12.54
CA TYR A 116 6.86 6.00 -11.42
C TYR A 116 7.60 7.15 -10.76
N SER A 117 7.68 7.13 -9.44
CA SER A 117 8.52 8.07 -8.68
C SER A 117 9.08 7.40 -7.43
N GLU A 118 10.25 7.86 -7.02
CA GLU A 118 10.96 7.39 -5.84
C GLU A 118 11.28 8.58 -4.94
N HIS A 119 11.03 8.43 -3.65
CA HIS A 119 11.20 9.48 -2.65
C HIS A 119 11.90 8.93 -1.43
N THR A 120 12.55 9.80 -0.67
CA THR A 120 13.03 9.52 0.68
C THR A 120 12.59 10.61 1.62
N GLY A 121 12.53 10.32 2.91
CA GLY A 121 12.20 11.31 3.92
C GLY A 121 12.07 10.69 5.30
N THR A 122 11.75 11.51 6.29
CA THR A 122 11.71 11.12 7.69
C THR A 122 10.27 11.11 8.20
N MET A 123 9.88 10.06 8.87
CA MET A 123 8.59 9.96 9.57
C MET A 123 8.80 9.88 11.07
N LYS A 124 7.91 10.53 11.84
CA LYS A 124 7.81 10.32 13.28
C LYS A 124 7.04 9.04 13.55
N MET A 125 7.68 8.12 14.27
CA MET A 125 7.06 6.88 14.74
C MET A 125 6.21 7.12 15.99
N GLN A 126 5.37 6.16 16.36
CA GLN A 126 4.51 6.25 17.53
C GLN A 126 5.29 6.38 18.86
N ASP A 127 6.50 5.84 18.91
CA ASP A 127 7.42 5.95 20.06
C ASP A 127 8.15 7.31 20.13
N GLY A 128 7.83 8.24 19.23
CA GLY A 128 8.42 9.57 19.12
C GLY A 128 9.76 9.63 18.37
N LYS A 129 10.33 8.48 18.00
CA LYS A 129 11.57 8.44 17.22
C LYS A 129 11.32 8.83 15.77
N SER A 130 12.35 9.35 15.13
CA SER A 130 12.34 9.64 13.70
C SER A 130 13.02 8.49 12.95
N GLN A 131 12.37 8.00 11.90
CA GLN A 131 12.87 6.93 11.04
C GLN A 131 12.89 7.41 9.58
N VAL A 132 13.99 7.14 8.87
CA VAL A 132 14.09 7.40 7.44
C VAL A 132 13.39 6.28 6.67
N PHE A 133 12.59 6.66 5.68
CA PHE A 133 11.91 5.75 4.77
C PHE A 133 12.18 6.13 3.33
N ASP A 134 12.33 5.12 2.50
CA ASP A 134 12.27 5.23 1.05
C ASP A 134 10.88 4.82 0.58
N ALA A 135 10.31 5.60 -0.33
CA ALA A 135 8.99 5.38 -0.89
C ALA A 135 9.07 5.17 -2.39
N GLN A 136 8.48 4.10 -2.87
CA GLN A 136 8.26 3.84 -4.29
C GLN A 136 6.78 4.02 -4.59
N VAL A 137 6.47 4.79 -5.63
CA VAL A 137 5.11 5.13 -6.03
C VAL A 137 4.89 4.77 -7.49
N VAL A 138 3.80 4.07 -7.76
CA VAL A 138 3.30 3.79 -9.10
C VAL A 138 1.91 4.39 -9.23
N LEU A 139 1.76 5.32 -10.16
CA LEU A 139 0.49 5.92 -10.55
C LEU A 139 0.08 5.28 -11.87
N PHE A 140 -1.16 4.82 -12.01
CA PHE A 140 -1.59 4.10 -13.21
C PHE A 140 -3.02 4.45 -13.62
N GLU A 141 -3.25 4.62 -14.92
CA GLU A 141 -4.57 4.89 -15.47
C GLU A 141 -5.37 3.58 -15.51
N THR A 142 -6.50 3.53 -14.82
CA THR A 142 -7.45 2.41 -14.95
C THR A 142 -8.29 2.58 -16.19
N GLY A 143 -8.79 1.49 -16.78
CA GLY A 143 -9.65 1.54 -17.98
C GLY A 143 -10.96 2.33 -17.79
N SER A 144 -11.29 2.74 -16.58
CA SER A 144 -12.49 3.52 -16.24
C SER A 144 -12.27 5.05 -16.23
N GLY A 145 -11.14 5.56 -16.73
CA GLY A 145 -10.79 6.99 -16.66
C GLY A 145 -10.47 7.47 -15.24
N ARG A 146 -10.03 6.58 -14.38
CA ARG A 146 -9.56 6.86 -13.01
C ARG A 146 -8.07 6.57 -12.91
N VAL A 147 -7.44 7.15 -11.88
CA VAL A 147 -6.03 6.88 -11.59
C VAL A 147 -5.91 6.16 -10.26
N GLY A 148 -5.25 5.01 -10.32
CA GLY A 148 -4.83 4.27 -9.13
C GLY A 148 -3.47 4.75 -8.65
N ILE A 149 -3.28 4.71 -7.34
CA ILE A 149 -1.99 4.92 -6.67
C ILE A 149 -1.63 3.63 -5.96
N ALA A 150 -0.43 3.14 -6.17
CA ALA A 150 0.21 2.11 -5.36
C ALA A 150 1.50 2.68 -4.76
N VAL A 151 1.67 2.51 -3.46
CA VAL A 151 2.82 3.02 -2.70
C VAL A 151 3.40 1.89 -1.87
N CYS A 152 4.72 1.76 -1.86
CA CYS A 152 5.46 1.04 -0.82
C CYS A 152 6.41 2.01 -0.13
N MET A 153 6.41 2.02 1.19
CA MET A 153 7.36 2.74 2.03
C MET A 153 8.11 1.74 2.89
N ALA A 154 9.42 1.82 2.88
CA ALA A 154 10.27 0.90 3.62
C ALA A 154 11.46 1.63 4.26
N ASP A 155 11.89 1.18 5.43
CA ASP A 155 13.21 1.53 5.92
C ASP A 155 14.30 0.77 5.14
N THR A 156 15.56 1.09 5.37
CA THR A 156 16.69 0.50 4.65
C THR A 156 16.72 -1.03 4.73
N GLU A 157 16.41 -1.59 5.90
CA GLU A 157 16.40 -3.05 6.07
C GLU A 157 15.18 -3.68 5.40
N GLY A 158 13.99 -3.09 5.56
CA GLY A 158 12.77 -3.53 4.89
C GLY A 158 12.90 -3.50 3.37
N LEU A 159 13.50 -2.42 2.82
CA LEU A 159 13.75 -2.33 1.39
C LEU A 159 14.69 -3.44 0.89
N LYS A 160 15.72 -3.79 1.68
CA LYS A 160 16.68 -4.83 1.33
C LYS A 160 16.05 -6.22 1.34
N VAL A 161 15.31 -6.57 2.41
CA VAL A 161 14.77 -7.93 2.60
C VAL A 161 13.51 -8.18 1.79
N GLU A 162 12.71 -7.15 1.50
CA GLU A 162 11.43 -7.25 0.79
C GLU A 162 11.51 -6.78 -0.67
N LYS A 163 12.67 -6.43 -1.19
CA LYS A 163 12.86 -5.88 -2.55
C LYS A 163 12.11 -6.68 -3.62
N ALA A 164 12.30 -7.99 -3.65
CA ALA A 164 11.67 -8.86 -4.65
C ALA A 164 10.14 -8.86 -4.52
N ASN A 165 9.62 -8.85 -3.29
CA ASN A 165 8.20 -8.79 -3.00
C ASN A 165 7.60 -7.43 -3.38
N ILE A 166 8.30 -6.33 -3.10
CA ILE A 166 7.88 -4.97 -3.50
C ILE A 166 7.79 -4.86 -5.03
N GLU A 167 8.80 -5.36 -5.75
CA GLU A 167 8.76 -5.40 -7.22
C GLU A 167 7.62 -6.28 -7.75
N ALA A 168 7.42 -7.46 -7.16
CA ALA A 168 6.34 -8.37 -7.53
C ALA A 168 4.96 -7.75 -7.28
N PHE A 169 4.79 -7.04 -6.17
CA PHE A 169 3.58 -6.31 -5.83
C PHE A 169 3.22 -5.28 -6.92
N PHE A 170 4.13 -4.40 -7.30
CA PHE A 170 3.86 -3.40 -8.35
C PHE A 170 3.59 -4.06 -9.72
N LYS A 171 4.38 -5.07 -10.11
CA LYS A 171 4.20 -5.82 -11.36
C LYS A 171 2.90 -6.62 -11.41
N SER A 172 2.27 -6.88 -10.26
CA SER A 172 1.04 -7.66 -10.17
C SER A 172 -0.23 -6.86 -10.47
N ILE A 173 -0.14 -5.53 -10.50
CA ILE A 173 -1.29 -4.65 -10.76
C ILE A 173 -1.76 -4.87 -12.21
N LYS A 174 -3.01 -5.32 -12.39
CA LYS A 174 -3.56 -5.65 -13.72
C LYS A 174 -4.94 -5.04 -13.90
N PRO A 175 -5.28 -4.54 -15.09
CA PRO A 175 -6.63 -4.09 -15.38
C PRO A 175 -7.61 -5.27 -15.31
N ILE A 176 -8.84 -4.99 -14.93
CA ILE A 176 -9.96 -5.92 -15.12
C ILE A 176 -10.55 -5.60 -16.50
N LYS A 177 -10.64 -6.64 -17.34
CA LYS A 177 -11.21 -6.57 -18.69
C LYS A 177 -12.71 -6.72 -18.61
#